data_0ac80c0cfa9ed6b004d8d8976e2e8ed4
#
_entry.id   0ac80c0cfa9ed6b004d8d8976e2e8ed4
#
_cell.length_a   1.000
_cell.length_b   1.000
_cell.length_c   1.000
_cell.angle_alpha   90.00
_cell.angle_beta   90.00
_cell.angle_gamma   90.00
#
_symmetry.space_group_name_H-M   'P 1'
#
loop_
_entity.id
_entity.type
_entity.pdbx_description
1 polymer ?
#
loop_
_entity_poly.entity_id
_entity_poly.type
_entity_poly.pdbx_seq_one_letter_code
_entity_poly.pdbx_strand_id
1 'polypeptide(L)'
;MSRGPRRGPRRQERSGGRPTRQRNNDRAPRPRNNDRTLGGEQIEGRQAVRELLIASRRTVREILVADDSERNPIISEIVDLARSQRVVVRNVDRQQIDEQARSEAPQGVIAFAEPLEEVLLDEVLAGTSDKLFLVAIDGVTDPGNLGAILRSCEGAGVDAVILPRHRAVHITPSAAKAAA
;
A
#
# COMPACT_ATOMS: atom_id res chain seq x y z
N MET A 1 93.75 -3.30 -7.12
CA MET A 1 92.65 -4.28 -6.88
C MET A 1 91.55 -3.59 -6.12
N SER A 2 90.57 -3.05 -6.82
CA SER A 2 89.47 -2.35 -6.18
C SER A 2 88.12 -2.88 -6.72
N ARG A 3 87.32 -3.49 -5.87
CA ARG A 3 86.05 -4.05 -6.24
C ARG A 3 84.99 -2.98 -5.99
N GLY A 4 84.32 -2.54 -7.05
CA GLY A 4 83.14 -1.62 -6.99
C GLY A 4 81.90 -2.27 -6.47
N PRO A 5 80.94 -1.49 -5.89
CA PRO A 5 79.76 -2.03 -5.30
C PRO A 5 78.64 -2.37 -6.31
N ARG A 6 78.00 -3.50 -6.11
CA ARG A 6 76.89 -4.03 -6.88
C ARG A 6 75.61 -3.20 -6.54
N ARG A 7 74.99 -2.63 -7.58
CA ARG A 7 73.62 -1.99 -7.49
C ARG A 7 72.59 -3.11 -7.49
N GLY A 8 71.73 -3.16 -6.44
CA GLY A 8 70.54 -3.98 -6.35
C GLY A 8 69.37 -3.40 -7.18
N PRO A 9 68.38 -4.21 -7.55
CA PRO A 9 67.32 -3.79 -8.46
C PRO A 9 66.29 -2.92 -7.74
N ARG A 10 65.86 -1.85 -8.44
CA ARG A 10 64.80 -0.94 -8.05
C ARG A 10 63.47 -1.68 -7.96
N ARG A 11 62.84 -1.63 -6.79
CA ARG A 11 61.47 -2.08 -6.51
C ARG A 11 60.49 -1.12 -7.18
N GLN A 12 59.75 -1.58 -8.18
CA GLN A 12 58.62 -0.86 -8.76
C GLN A 12 57.46 -0.87 -7.76
N GLU A 13 57.09 0.29 -7.29
CA GLU A 13 55.84 0.50 -6.54
C GLU A 13 54.67 0.39 -7.50
N ARG A 14 53.90 -0.67 -7.37
CA ARG A 14 52.58 -0.80 -8.01
C ARG A 14 51.56 0.03 -7.21
N SER A 15 51.16 1.16 -7.76
CA SER A 15 50.01 1.93 -7.28
C SER A 15 48.74 1.13 -7.58
N GLY A 16 48.22 0.45 -6.55
CA GLY A 16 46.93 -0.21 -6.60
C GLY A 16 45.82 0.82 -6.46
N GLY A 17 45.26 1.28 -7.58
CA GLY A 17 44.02 2.05 -7.60
C GLY A 17 42.87 1.17 -7.08
N ARG A 18 42.29 1.55 -5.93
CA ARG A 18 41.05 0.94 -5.43
C ARG A 18 39.90 1.29 -6.41
N PRO A 19 39.09 0.33 -6.86
CA PRO A 19 37.92 0.65 -7.64
C PRO A 19 36.93 1.38 -6.73
N THR A 20 36.62 2.62 -7.07
CA THR A 20 35.50 3.36 -6.52
C THR A 20 34.21 2.63 -6.88
N ARG A 21 33.59 2.01 -5.89
CA ARG A 21 32.24 1.46 -5.98
C ARG A 21 31.27 2.62 -6.27
N GLN A 22 30.95 2.82 -7.54
CA GLN A 22 29.79 3.62 -7.94
C GLN A 22 28.55 2.98 -7.29
N ARG A 23 28.01 3.65 -6.27
CA ARG A 23 26.69 3.34 -5.75
C ARG A 23 25.68 3.78 -6.83
N ASN A 24 25.22 2.82 -7.62
CA ASN A 24 24.01 3.00 -8.43
C ASN A 24 22.87 3.31 -7.46
N ASN A 25 22.51 4.58 -7.43
CA ASN A 25 21.39 5.10 -6.64
C ASN A 25 20.12 5.11 -7.52
N ASP A 26 19.92 4.02 -8.29
CA ASP A 26 18.68 3.79 -9.05
C ASP A 26 17.57 3.30 -8.10
N ARG A 27 17.29 4.10 -7.07
CA ARG A 27 16.02 4.02 -6.39
C ARG A 27 15.03 4.81 -7.24
N ALA A 28 14.09 4.09 -7.87
CA ALA A 28 12.91 4.69 -8.45
C ALA A 28 12.35 5.76 -7.49
N PRO A 29 11.92 6.93 -7.98
CA PRO A 29 11.39 7.97 -7.13
C PRO A 29 10.21 7.40 -6.34
N ARG A 30 10.35 7.37 -5.00
CA ARG A 30 9.23 7.04 -4.12
C ARG A 30 8.11 8.02 -4.46
N PRO A 31 6.87 7.53 -4.66
CA PRO A 31 5.75 8.41 -4.91
C PRO A 31 5.72 9.46 -3.78
N ARG A 32 5.69 10.72 -4.16
CA ARG A 32 5.50 11.82 -3.22
C ARG A 32 4.14 11.59 -2.57
N ASN A 33 4.17 11.16 -1.31
CA ASN A 33 2.97 11.08 -0.50
C ASN A 33 2.39 12.51 -0.46
N ASN A 34 1.25 12.69 -1.10
CA ASN A 34 0.51 13.94 -0.99
C ASN A 34 0.10 14.04 0.49
N ASP A 35 0.52 15.06 1.21
CA ASP A 35 0.36 15.20 2.67
C ASP A 35 -1.10 15.13 3.18
N ARG A 36 -2.06 14.95 2.28
CA ARG A 36 -3.51 14.92 2.57
C ARG A 36 -4.18 13.57 2.30
N THR A 37 -3.47 12.56 1.84
CA THR A 37 -4.07 11.25 1.58
C THR A 37 -3.70 10.24 2.64
N LEU A 38 -4.70 9.54 3.18
CA LEU A 38 -4.52 8.44 4.14
C LEU A 38 -4.02 7.15 3.46
N GLY A 39 -3.73 7.19 2.16
CA GLY A 39 -3.40 6.02 1.35
C GLY A 39 -4.64 5.37 0.74
N GLY A 40 -4.60 4.07 0.54
CA GLY A 40 -5.77 3.31 0.11
C GLY A 40 -6.08 3.35 -1.39
N GLU A 41 -5.17 3.79 -2.25
CA GLU A 41 -5.40 3.76 -3.71
C GLU A 41 -5.55 2.34 -4.28
N GLN A 42 -4.82 1.39 -3.73
CA GLN A 42 -4.86 -0.02 -4.11
C GLN A 42 -5.53 -0.84 -3.02
N ILE A 43 -6.55 -1.57 -3.39
CA ILE A 43 -7.34 -2.43 -2.51
C ILE A 43 -7.18 -3.87 -3.01
N GLU A 44 -6.84 -4.80 -2.13
CA GLU A 44 -6.54 -6.19 -2.45
C GLU A 44 -7.39 -7.13 -1.61
N GLY A 45 -7.73 -8.26 -2.21
CA GLY A 45 -8.52 -9.31 -1.57
C GLY A 45 -10.02 -9.18 -1.83
N ARG A 46 -10.65 -10.34 -1.89
CA ARG A 46 -12.04 -10.48 -2.37
C ARG A 46 -13.03 -9.70 -1.54
N GLN A 47 -12.94 -9.79 -0.21
CA GLN A 47 -13.86 -9.08 0.67
C GLN A 47 -13.64 -7.56 0.60
N ALA A 48 -12.39 -7.11 0.67
CA ALA A 48 -12.10 -5.68 0.62
C ALA A 48 -12.56 -5.02 -0.69
N VAL A 49 -12.37 -5.69 -1.84
CA VAL A 49 -12.84 -5.19 -3.14
C VAL A 49 -14.38 -5.24 -3.22
N ARG A 50 -15.01 -6.29 -2.69
CA ARG A 50 -16.46 -6.38 -2.61
C ARG A 50 -17.04 -5.24 -1.77
N GLU A 51 -16.54 -5.04 -0.56
CA GLU A 51 -17.00 -3.97 0.34
C GLU A 51 -16.74 -2.57 -0.24
N LEU A 52 -15.61 -2.36 -0.94
CA LEU A 52 -15.35 -1.12 -1.67
C LEU A 52 -16.48 -0.78 -2.65
N LEU A 53 -16.93 -1.78 -3.42
CA LEU A 53 -18.02 -1.62 -4.40
C LEU A 53 -19.36 -1.43 -3.73
N ILE A 54 -19.68 -2.19 -2.69
CA ILE A 54 -20.95 -2.07 -1.95
C ILE A 54 -21.07 -0.70 -1.29
N ALA A 55 -20.01 -0.23 -0.63
CA ALA A 55 -20.02 1.07 0.03
C ALA A 55 -20.19 2.23 -0.96
N SER A 56 -19.74 2.08 -2.22
CA SER A 56 -19.87 3.08 -3.29
C SER A 56 -19.49 4.51 -2.89
N ARG A 57 -18.57 4.64 -1.92
CA ARG A 57 -18.15 5.96 -1.38
C ARG A 57 -16.89 6.49 -2.08
N ARG A 58 -16.27 5.68 -2.92
CA ARG A 58 -15.02 6.02 -3.61
C ARG A 58 -15.14 5.66 -5.09
N THR A 59 -14.60 6.50 -5.95
CA THR A 59 -14.53 6.21 -7.38
C THR A 59 -13.53 5.09 -7.63
N VAL A 60 -13.99 3.96 -8.13
CA VAL A 60 -13.14 2.85 -8.56
C VAL A 60 -12.78 3.05 -10.03
N ARG A 61 -11.48 3.06 -10.34
CA ARG A 61 -10.95 3.30 -11.69
C ARG A 61 -10.95 2.03 -12.53
N GLU A 62 -10.40 0.94 -11.96
CA GLU A 62 -10.36 -0.37 -12.60
C GLU A 62 -10.20 -1.48 -11.56
N ILE A 63 -10.54 -2.68 -11.98
CA ILE A 63 -10.35 -3.91 -11.19
C ILE A 63 -9.63 -4.93 -12.06
N LEU A 64 -8.57 -5.53 -11.52
CA LEU A 64 -7.85 -6.65 -12.10
C LEU A 64 -8.33 -7.94 -11.43
N VAL A 65 -8.66 -8.93 -12.23
CA VAL A 65 -9.09 -10.27 -11.78
C VAL A 65 -8.19 -11.29 -12.44
N ALA A 66 -7.65 -12.21 -11.64
CA ALA A 66 -6.85 -13.32 -12.18
C ALA A 66 -7.75 -14.34 -12.92
N ASP A 67 -7.32 -14.78 -14.10
CA ASP A 67 -8.06 -15.72 -14.96
C ASP A 67 -8.46 -17.02 -14.24
N ASP A 68 -7.61 -17.50 -13.32
CA ASP A 68 -7.87 -18.70 -12.52
C ASP A 68 -8.89 -18.49 -11.40
N SER A 69 -9.27 -17.25 -11.13
CA SER A 69 -10.16 -16.87 -10.02
C SER A 69 -11.63 -16.69 -10.42
N GLU A 70 -11.96 -16.71 -11.70
CA GLU A 70 -13.30 -16.47 -12.24
C GLU A 70 -14.40 -17.39 -11.67
N ARG A 71 -14.05 -18.60 -11.31
CA ARG A 71 -15.01 -19.58 -10.74
C ARG A 71 -15.37 -19.32 -9.28
N ASN A 72 -14.76 -18.32 -8.65
CA ASN A 72 -15.04 -18.01 -7.25
C ASN A 72 -16.33 -17.16 -7.16
N PRO A 73 -17.31 -17.55 -6.33
CA PRO A 73 -18.59 -16.84 -6.23
C PRO A 73 -18.44 -15.35 -5.86
N ILE A 74 -17.47 -15.02 -4.99
CA ILE A 74 -17.24 -13.62 -4.59
C ILE A 74 -16.65 -12.83 -5.76
N ILE A 75 -15.79 -13.43 -6.59
CA ILE A 75 -15.28 -12.77 -7.80
C ILE A 75 -16.41 -12.52 -8.79
N SER A 76 -17.32 -13.47 -8.98
CA SER A 76 -18.50 -13.26 -9.83
C SER A 76 -19.36 -12.10 -9.33
N GLU A 77 -19.60 -12.03 -8.02
CA GLU A 77 -20.32 -10.91 -7.38
C GLU A 77 -19.59 -9.56 -7.61
N ILE A 78 -18.26 -9.53 -7.44
CA ILE A 78 -17.43 -8.34 -7.71
C ILE A 78 -17.60 -7.87 -9.15
N VAL A 79 -17.55 -8.81 -10.11
CA VAL A 79 -17.71 -8.49 -11.54
C VAL A 79 -19.10 -7.91 -11.83
N ASP A 80 -20.14 -8.46 -11.23
CA ASP A 80 -21.52 -7.97 -11.41
C ASP A 80 -21.72 -6.59 -10.77
N LEU A 81 -21.18 -6.36 -9.56
CA LEU A 81 -21.18 -5.06 -8.91
C LEU A 81 -20.40 -4.02 -9.74
N ALA A 82 -19.21 -4.37 -10.21
CA ALA A 82 -18.40 -3.50 -11.05
C ALA A 82 -19.14 -3.11 -12.34
N ARG A 83 -19.81 -4.07 -12.99
CA ARG A 83 -20.61 -3.83 -14.19
C ARG A 83 -21.76 -2.86 -13.91
N SER A 84 -22.47 -3.04 -12.81
CA SER A 84 -23.58 -2.14 -12.41
C SER A 84 -23.10 -0.70 -12.19
N GLN A 85 -21.88 -0.52 -11.71
CA GLN A 85 -21.24 0.78 -11.46
C GLN A 85 -20.41 1.29 -12.66
N ARG A 86 -20.39 0.57 -13.78
CA ARG A 86 -19.61 0.89 -14.98
C ARG A 86 -18.11 0.95 -14.73
N VAL A 87 -17.61 0.17 -13.78
CA VAL A 87 -16.18 0.03 -13.49
C VAL A 87 -15.57 -0.96 -14.48
N VAL A 88 -14.41 -0.63 -15.01
CA VAL A 88 -13.67 -1.49 -15.92
C VAL A 88 -13.09 -2.68 -15.17
N VAL A 89 -13.39 -3.90 -15.61
CA VAL A 89 -12.80 -5.14 -15.11
C VAL A 89 -11.89 -5.72 -16.20
N ARG A 90 -10.66 -6.04 -15.84
CA ARG A 90 -9.67 -6.65 -16.74
C ARG A 90 -9.23 -8.00 -16.20
N ASN A 91 -9.38 -9.03 -17.03
CA ASN A 91 -8.79 -10.33 -16.73
C ASN A 91 -7.30 -10.30 -17.04
N VAL A 92 -6.51 -10.81 -16.13
CA VAL A 92 -5.05 -10.83 -16.20
C VAL A 92 -4.51 -12.15 -15.68
N ASP A 93 -3.28 -12.49 -16.08
CA ASP A 93 -2.59 -13.65 -15.54
C ASP A 93 -2.37 -13.51 -14.02
N ARG A 94 -2.40 -14.64 -13.32
CA ARG A 94 -2.11 -14.70 -11.87
C ARG A 94 -0.79 -14.03 -11.53
N GLN A 95 0.23 -14.22 -12.34
CA GLN A 95 1.54 -13.60 -12.15
C GLN A 95 1.45 -12.06 -12.13
N GLN A 96 0.64 -11.46 -12.98
CA GLN A 96 0.43 -10.01 -12.99
C GLN A 96 -0.22 -9.49 -11.70
N ILE A 97 -1.14 -10.27 -11.12
CA ILE A 97 -1.72 -9.95 -9.80
C ILE A 97 -0.63 -9.99 -8.73
N ASP A 98 0.18 -11.05 -8.72
CA ASP A 98 1.21 -11.25 -7.69
C ASP A 98 2.34 -10.21 -7.80
N GLU A 99 2.71 -9.79 -9.01
CA GLU A 99 3.70 -8.73 -9.26
C GLU A 99 3.22 -7.33 -8.83
N GLN A 100 1.92 -7.06 -8.92
CA GLN A 100 1.33 -5.78 -8.54
C GLN A 100 0.91 -5.74 -7.08
N ALA A 101 0.78 -6.89 -6.43
CA ALA A 101 0.35 -6.99 -5.05
C ALA A 101 1.30 -6.27 -4.09
N ARG A 102 0.71 -5.60 -3.11
CA ARG A 102 1.41 -4.94 -1.99
C ARG A 102 1.14 -5.64 -0.66
N SER A 103 0.26 -6.66 -0.66
CA SER A 103 0.00 -7.55 0.47
C SER A 103 0.39 -8.98 0.12
N GLU A 104 0.61 -9.82 1.14
CA GLU A 104 1.07 -11.20 0.94
C GLU A 104 0.05 -12.12 0.23
N ALA A 105 -1.23 -11.78 0.22
CA ALA A 105 -2.27 -12.63 -0.36
C ALA A 105 -3.35 -11.79 -1.06
N PRO A 106 -3.15 -11.36 -2.33
CA PRO A 106 -4.10 -10.56 -3.09
C PRO A 106 -5.38 -11.33 -3.44
N GLN A 107 -5.40 -12.66 -3.26
CA GLN A 107 -6.56 -13.53 -3.50
C GLN A 107 -7.11 -13.46 -4.94
N GLY A 108 -6.28 -13.11 -5.91
CA GLY A 108 -6.63 -13.05 -7.32
C GLY A 108 -7.44 -11.81 -7.73
N VAL A 109 -7.49 -10.77 -6.91
CA VAL A 109 -8.18 -9.52 -7.25
C VAL A 109 -7.49 -8.30 -6.65
N ILE A 110 -7.36 -7.25 -7.48
CA ILE A 110 -6.86 -5.94 -7.09
C ILE A 110 -7.80 -4.88 -7.68
N ALA A 111 -8.23 -3.92 -6.87
CA ALA A 111 -8.96 -2.75 -7.32
C ALA A 111 -8.11 -1.49 -7.14
N PHE A 112 -8.21 -0.57 -8.10
CA PHE A 112 -7.63 0.77 -8.02
C PHE A 112 -8.75 1.79 -7.90
N ALA A 113 -8.70 2.58 -6.84
CA ALA A 113 -9.71 3.58 -6.55
C ALA A 113 -9.06 4.94 -6.23
N GLU A 114 -9.87 5.99 -6.17
CA GLU A 114 -9.40 7.27 -5.64
C GLU A 114 -8.87 7.07 -4.20
N PRO A 115 -7.79 7.80 -3.81
CA PRO A 115 -7.24 7.67 -2.46
C PRO A 115 -8.27 8.06 -1.40
N LEU A 116 -8.06 7.58 -0.16
CA LEU A 116 -8.80 8.06 0.98
C LEU A 116 -8.26 9.45 1.36
N GLU A 117 -9.16 10.42 1.42
CA GLU A 117 -8.85 11.76 1.92
C GLU A 117 -9.10 11.85 3.42
N GLU A 118 -8.26 12.63 4.10
CA GLU A 118 -8.51 12.94 5.51
C GLU A 118 -9.65 13.96 5.62
N VAL A 119 -10.52 13.75 6.59
CA VAL A 119 -11.53 14.72 6.98
C VAL A 119 -11.01 15.46 8.21
N LEU A 120 -11.15 16.80 8.22
CA LEU A 120 -10.72 17.59 9.36
C LEU A 120 -11.66 17.36 10.54
N LEU A 121 -11.12 17.29 11.76
CA LEU A 121 -11.92 17.08 12.97
C LEU A 121 -12.99 18.16 13.11
N ASP A 122 -12.68 19.40 12.79
CA ASP A 122 -13.64 20.52 12.85
C ASP A 122 -14.83 20.31 11.89
N GLU A 123 -14.60 19.70 10.73
CA GLU A 123 -15.67 19.35 9.78
C GLU A 123 -16.57 18.25 10.34
N VAL A 124 -15.98 17.24 10.99
CA VAL A 124 -16.72 16.19 11.67
C VAL A 124 -17.59 16.76 12.79
N LEU A 125 -17.02 17.67 13.59
CA LEU A 125 -17.73 18.32 14.71
C LEU A 125 -18.86 19.26 14.24
N ALA A 126 -18.67 19.95 13.10
CA ALA A 126 -19.66 20.88 12.56
C ALA A 126 -20.83 20.20 11.87
N GLY A 127 -20.65 18.97 11.36
CA GLY A 127 -21.64 18.25 10.54
C GLY A 127 -22.59 17.35 11.31
N THR A 128 -22.53 17.30 12.64
CA THR A 128 -23.16 16.20 13.40
C THR A 128 -24.14 16.64 14.49
N SER A 129 -25.01 15.69 14.82
CA SER A 129 -25.96 15.73 15.93
C SER A 129 -25.27 15.79 17.31
N ASP A 130 -26.02 16.04 18.36
CA ASP A 130 -25.57 16.28 19.73
C ASP A 130 -24.69 15.21 20.40
N LYS A 131 -24.44 14.04 19.75
CA LYS A 131 -23.66 12.96 20.30
C LYS A 131 -22.78 12.32 19.23
N LEU A 132 -21.49 12.51 19.37
CA LEU A 132 -20.46 11.86 18.53
C LEU A 132 -19.76 10.76 19.29
N PHE A 133 -19.65 9.60 18.66
CA PHE A 133 -18.79 8.52 19.12
C PHE A 133 -17.48 8.53 18.34
N LEU A 134 -16.42 9.05 18.94
CA LEU A 134 -15.09 9.16 18.33
C LEU A 134 -14.14 8.18 18.98
N VAL A 135 -13.27 7.57 18.15
CA VAL A 135 -12.17 6.72 18.63
C VAL A 135 -10.85 7.34 18.18
N ALA A 136 -9.97 7.63 19.12
CA ALA A 136 -8.60 8.04 18.84
C ALA A 136 -7.65 6.85 19.02
N ILE A 137 -6.85 6.59 17.98
CA ILE A 137 -5.86 5.50 17.96
C ILE A 137 -4.47 6.11 18.09
N ASP A 138 -3.69 5.64 19.06
CA ASP A 138 -2.30 6.03 19.24
C ASP A 138 -1.37 4.81 19.29
N GLY A 139 -0.18 4.93 18.70
CA GLY A 139 0.88 3.94 18.78
C GLY A 139 0.66 2.63 17.99
N VAL A 140 -0.39 2.52 17.18
CA VAL A 140 -0.61 1.36 16.31
C VAL A 140 0.28 1.45 15.09
N THR A 141 1.18 0.47 14.93
CA THR A 141 2.16 0.41 13.82
C THR A 141 1.92 -0.75 12.86
N ASP A 142 1.18 -1.77 13.29
CA ASP A 142 0.85 -2.93 12.47
C ASP A 142 -0.45 -2.71 11.67
N PRO A 143 -0.42 -2.91 10.32
CA PRO A 143 -1.58 -2.71 9.46
C PRO A 143 -2.75 -3.65 9.77
N GLY A 144 -2.46 -4.90 10.17
CA GLY A 144 -3.48 -5.88 10.52
C GLY A 144 -4.24 -5.46 11.78
N ASN A 145 -3.53 -4.99 12.80
CA ASN A 145 -4.13 -4.46 14.03
C ASN A 145 -4.98 -3.22 13.75
N LEU A 146 -4.47 -2.29 12.92
CA LEU A 146 -5.28 -1.14 12.51
C LEU A 146 -6.58 -1.59 11.82
N GLY A 147 -6.50 -2.51 10.87
CA GLY A 147 -7.69 -3.03 10.19
C GLY A 147 -8.68 -3.68 11.13
N ALA A 148 -8.22 -4.50 12.09
CA ALA A 148 -9.10 -5.13 13.09
C ALA A 148 -9.78 -4.10 14.00
N ILE A 149 -9.09 -3.03 14.38
CA ILE A 149 -9.67 -1.92 15.16
C ILE A 149 -10.72 -1.19 14.32
N LEU A 150 -10.42 -0.86 13.06
CA LEU A 150 -11.37 -0.18 12.17
C LEU A 150 -12.65 -1.00 11.97
N ARG A 151 -12.54 -2.32 11.78
CA ARG A 151 -13.69 -3.23 11.72
C ARG A 151 -14.52 -3.19 13.01
N SER A 152 -13.86 -3.17 14.15
CA SER A 152 -14.55 -3.08 15.45
C SER A 152 -15.26 -1.73 15.64
N CYS A 153 -14.63 -0.65 15.17
CA CYS A 153 -15.24 0.69 15.17
C CYS A 153 -16.49 0.73 14.29
N GLU A 154 -16.44 0.15 13.08
CA GLU A 154 -17.61 0.03 12.18
C GLU A 154 -18.77 -0.70 12.89
N GLY A 155 -18.47 -1.89 13.45
CA GLY A 155 -19.47 -2.69 14.16
C GLY A 155 -20.04 -2.03 15.43
N ALA A 156 -19.29 -1.12 16.03
CA ALA A 156 -19.72 -0.37 17.21
C ALA A 156 -20.47 0.93 16.87
N GLY A 157 -20.57 1.29 15.59
CA GLY A 157 -21.23 2.53 15.16
C GLY A 157 -20.41 3.78 15.50
N VAL A 158 -19.07 3.70 15.40
CA VAL A 158 -18.17 4.85 15.59
C VAL A 158 -18.35 5.83 14.44
N ASP A 159 -18.57 7.10 14.73
CA ASP A 159 -18.78 8.14 13.71
C ASP A 159 -17.49 8.54 13.00
N ALA A 160 -16.36 8.60 13.73
CA ALA A 160 -15.07 8.87 13.14
C ALA A 160 -13.92 8.27 13.96
N VAL A 161 -12.84 7.91 13.25
CA VAL A 161 -11.60 7.41 13.84
C VAL A 161 -10.50 8.43 13.61
N ILE A 162 -9.82 8.84 14.68
CA ILE A 162 -8.72 9.79 14.66
C ILE A 162 -7.41 9.01 14.63
N LEU A 163 -6.61 9.25 13.60
CA LEU A 163 -5.29 8.63 13.42
C LEU A 163 -4.19 9.68 13.58
N PRO A 164 -3.07 9.34 14.23
CA PRO A 164 -1.91 10.23 14.28
C PRO A 164 -1.35 10.46 12.88
N ARG A 165 -1.00 11.68 12.54
CA ARG A 165 -0.39 12.03 11.24
C ARG A 165 1.05 11.50 11.12
N HIS A 166 1.74 11.33 12.24
CA HIS A 166 3.13 10.87 12.29
C HIS A 166 3.26 9.62 13.16
N ARG A 167 4.19 8.73 12.82
CA ARG A 167 4.48 7.48 13.54
C ARG A 167 3.30 6.52 13.64
N ALA A 168 2.35 6.61 12.72
CA ALA A 168 1.24 5.69 12.61
C ALA A 168 1.31 4.93 11.28
N VAL A 169 0.67 3.77 11.25
CA VAL A 169 0.46 3.02 10.01
C VAL A 169 -0.60 3.73 9.16
N HIS A 170 -0.32 3.85 7.86
CA HIS A 170 -1.30 4.35 6.89
C HIS A 170 -2.31 3.25 6.51
N ILE A 171 -3.41 3.64 5.87
CA ILE A 171 -4.37 2.71 5.29
C ILE A 171 -3.72 2.00 4.09
N THR A 172 -3.06 0.90 4.37
CA THR A 172 -2.44 0.02 3.37
C THR A 172 -3.44 -1.01 2.84
N PRO A 173 -3.15 -1.72 1.72
CA PRO A 173 -3.97 -2.85 1.28
C PRO A 173 -4.16 -3.91 2.37
N SER A 174 -3.14 -4.18 3.19
CA SER A 174 -3.22 -5.11 4.32
C SER A 174 -4.20 -4.61 5.40
N ALA A 175 -4.18 -3.31 5.74
CA ALA A 175 -5.13 -2.73 6.68
C ALA A 175 -6.56 -2.76 6.14
N ALA A 176 -6.77 -2.38 4.88
CA ALA A 176 -8.08 -2.43 4.23
C ALA A 176 -8.65 -3.86 4.20
N LYS A 177 -7.81 -4.85 3.88
CA LYS A 177 -8.17 -6.27 3.87
C LYS A 177 -8.52 -6.79 5.26
N ALA A 178 -7.82 -6.35 6.31
CA ALA A 178 -8.12 -6.73 7.68
C ALA A 178 -9.38 -6.03 8.22
N ALA A 179 -9.74 -4.86 7.69
CA ALA A 179 -10.95 -4.12 8.03
C ALA A 179 -12.23 -4.70 7.39
N ALA A 180 -12.12 -5.28 6.20
CA ALA A 180 -13.23 -5.93 5.49
C ALA A 180 -13.51 -7.35 6.04
#